data_2f1bf239d5dea96585c53811df4dd26c
#
_entry.id   2f1bf239d5dea96585c53811df4dd26c
#
_cell.length_a   1.000
_cell.length_b   1.000
_cell.length_c   1.000
_cell.angle_alpha   90.00
_cell.angle_beta   90.00
_cell.angle_gamma   90.00
#
_symmetry.space_group_name_H-M   'P 1'
#
loop_
_entity.id
_entity.type
_entity.pdbx_description
1 polymer ?
#
loop_
_entity_poly.entity_id
_entity_poly.type
_entity_poly.pdbx_seq_one_letter_code
_entity_poly.pdbx_strand_id
1 'polypeptide(L)'
;MILLPLLLTAAAPPKDVDAVLALTRTTKATYAVCTWNVVTPSEEVQLKEWAAEYHQGDRHRVETPRDRIVANCATGEAQHLDVRTGEVSTSPSLAAAACGVNANRKLVAKEFLGRETGGRYGPVSRIAVADDGNLRTYDVLDDGAIIAATIHDANDDATERLTSAVLTYSHSLPEADIFSTASLSRSVVPDGCRSGHGG
;
A
#
# COMPACT_ATOMS: atom_id res chain seq x y z
N MET A 1 -13.01 42.08 -17.07
CA MET A 1 -13.01 40.62 -16.84
C MET A 1 -11.99 40.35 -15.75
N ILE A 2 -12.44 40.14 -14.51
CA ILE A 2 -11.55 39.95 -13.34
C ILE A 2 -11.41 38.44 -13.18
N LEU A 3 -10.20 37.89 -13.47
CA LEU A 3 -9.84 36.51 -13.19
C LEU A 3 -9.57 36.42 -11.69
N LEU A 4 -10.50 35.79 -10.95
CA LEU A 4 -10.26 35.38 -9.58
C LEU A 4 -9.28 34.19 -9.61
N PRO A 5 -8.13 34.27 -8.89
CA PRO A 5 -7.28 33.09 -8.75
C PRO A 5 -8.00 32.04 -7.90
N LEU A 6 -8.19 30.83 -8.45
CA LEU A 6 -8.60 29.65 -7.68
C LEU A 6 -7.45 29.33 -6.71
N LEU A 7 -7.62 29.70 -5.45
CA LEU A 7 -6.75 29.22 -4.36
C LEU A 7 -7.05 27.73 -4.15
N LEU A 8 -6.20 26.87 -4.70
CA LEU A 8 -6.15 25.46 -4.30
C LEU A 8 -5.72 25.45 -2.82
N THR A 9 -6.68 25.30 -1.92
CA THR A 9 -6.37 25.02 -0.52
C THR A 9 -5.85 23.57 -0.44
N ALA A 10 -4.55 23.44 -0.17
CA ALA A 10 -4.00 22.14 0.21
C ALA A 10 -4.78 21.64 1.43
N ALA A 11 -5.21 20.37 1.38
CA ALA A 11 -5.89 19.75 2.51
C ALA A 11 -4.96 19.79 3.74
N ALA A 12 -5.53 20.06 4.91
CA ALA A 12 -4.75 20.03 6.15
C ALA A 12 -4.20 18.62 6.36
N PRO A 13 -2.94 18.47 6.84
CA PRO A 13 -2.37 17.16 7.09
C PRO A 13 -3.20 16.39 8.14
N PRO A 14 -3.29 15.05 8.02
CA PRO A 14 -4.00 14.23 9.00
C PRO A 14 -3.35 14.38 10.39
N LYS A 15 -4.19 14.48 11.42
CA LYS A 15 -3.75 14.75 12.81
C LYS A 15 -4.02 13.59 13.76
N ASP A 16 -4.71 12.55 13.28
CA ASP A 16 -5.07 11.38 14.08
C ASP A 16 -5.03 10.10 13.23
N VAL A 17 -5.08 8.97 13.90
CA VAL A 17 -4.99 7.65 13.27
C VAL A 17 -6.16 7.36 12.33
N ASP A 18 -7.38 7.81 12.64
CA ASP A 18 -8.55 7.54 11.81
C ASP A 18 -8.47 8.31 10.49
N ALA A 19 -7.98 9.55 10.53
CA ALA A 19 -7.76 10.35 9.34
C ALA A 19 -6.70 9.72 8.43
N VAL A 20 -5.59 9.18 8.99
CA VAL A 20 -4.57 8.47 8.22
C VAL A 20 -5.12 7.18 7.61
N LEU A 21 -5.84 6.37 8.39
CA LEU A 21 -6.49 5.15 7.90
C LEU A 21 -7.49 5.43 6.77
N ALA A 22 -8.30 6.48 6.93
CA ALA A 22 -9.24 6.91 5.90
C ALA A 22 -8.50 7.34 4.62
N LEU A 23 -7.41 8.10 4.76
CA LEU A 23 -6.61 8.57 3.63
C LEU A 23 -6.09 7.40 2.77
N THR A 24 -5.57 6.33 3.36
CA THR A 24 -5.07 5.16 2.61
C THR A 24 -6.15 4.48 1.76
N ARG A 25 -7.43 4.66 2.07
CA ARG A 25 -8.56 4.01 1.39
C ARG A 25 -9.29 4.91 0.41
N THR A 26 -9.34 6.22 0.70
CA THR A 26 -10.19 7.17 -0.01
C THR A 26 -9.41 8.17 -0.84
N THR A 27 -8.09 8.08 -0.84
CA THR A 27 -7.25 8.96 -1.66
C THR A 27 -7.63 8.88 -3.14
N LYS A 28 -7.60 10.04 -3.80
CA LYS A 28 -7.77 10.17 -5.25
C LYS A 28 -6.46 10.45 -5.96
N ALA A 29 -5.35 10.38 -5.24
CA ALA A 29 -4.02 10.61 -5.79
C ALA A 29 -3.66 9.59 -6.88
N THR A 30 -2.64 9.92 -7.66
CA THR A 30 -1.97 8.98 -8.56
C THR A 30 -0.58 8.74 -8.01
N TYR A 31 -0.23 7.48 -7.75
CA TYR A 31 1.12 7.10 -7.33
C TYR A 31 1.49 5.69 -7.77
N ALA A 32 2.78 5.46 -7.84
CA ALA A 32 3.40 4.15 -7.97
C ALA A 32 4.45 4.01 -6.85
N VAL A 33 4.39 2.93 -6.10
CA VAL A 33 5.34 2.61 -5.04
C VAL A 33 5.86 1.20 -5.25
N CYS A 34 7.17 1.02 -5.08
CA CYS A 34 7.81 -0.27 -5.00
C CYS A 34 8.44 -0.43 -3.63
N THR A 35 8.19 -1.55 -2.98
CA THR A 35 8.74 -1.90 -1.68
C THR A 35 9.57 -3.16 -1.76
N TRP A 36 10.52 -3.28 -0.86
CA TRP A 36 11.23 -4.51 -0.56
C TRP A 36 10.75 -5.05 0.76
N ASN A 37 10.26 -6.29 0.73
CA ASN A 37 9.66 -6.94 1.88
C ASN A 37 10.57 -8.05 2.38
N VAL A 38 10.78 -8.08 3.68
CA VAL A 38 11.36 -9.21 4.40
C VAL A 38 10.23 -9.86 5.16
N VAL A 39 9.90 -11.10 4.80
CA VAL A 39 8.83 -11.88 5.42
C VAL A 39 9.44 -13.01 6.21
N THR A 40 9.10 -13.12 7.48
CA THR A 40 9.58 -14.14 8.40
C THR A 40 8.42 -15.03 8.82
N PRO A 41 8.07 -16.07 8.02
CA PRO A 41 6.94 -16.95 8.31
C PRO A 41 7.20 -17.87 9.51
N SER A 42 8.47 -18.09 9.86
CA SER A 42 8.92 -18.81 11.04
C SER A 42 10.31 -18.34 11.46
N GLU A 43 10.76 -18.66 12.66
CA GLU A 43 12.07 -18.26 13.17
C GLU A 43 13.25 -18.74 12.28
N GLU A 44 13.06 -19.81 11.54
CA GLU A 44 14.09 -20.40 10.68
C GLU A 44 14.06 -19.94 9.23
N VAL A 45 12.99 -19.26 8.78
CA VAL A 45 12.75 -18.94 7.38
C VAL A 45 12.57 -17.43 7.20
N GLN A 46 13.45 -16.84 6.42
CA GLN A 46 13.31 -15.46 5.97
C GLN A 46 13.20 -15.41 4.44
N LEU A 47 12.11 -14.85 3.94
CA LEU A 47 11.86 -14.63 2.52
C LEU A 47 12.06 -13.15 2.20
N LYS A 48 12.67 -12.87 1.06
CA LYS A 48 12.86 -11.53 0.54
C LYS A 48 12.15 -11.40 -0.78
N GLU A 49 11.22 -10.45 -0.88
CA GLU A 49 10.44 -10.25 -2.10
C GLU A 49 10.11 -8.77 -2.31
N TRP A 50 9.90 -8.39 -3.57
CA TRP A 50 9.39 -7.09 -3.91
C TRP A 50 7.86 -7.08 -3.88
N ALA A 51 7.28 -5.90 -3.64
CA ALA A 51 5.89 -5.61 -3.96
C ALA A 51 5.81 -4.26 -4.68
N ALA A 52 4.92 -4.15 -5.64
CA ALA A 52 4.66 -2.90 -6.33
C ALA A 52 3.17 -2.58 -6.26
N GLU A 53 2.86 -1.33 -5.94
CA GLU A 53 1.51 -0.81 -5.84
C GLU A 53 1.34 0.38 -6.78
N TYR A 54 0.21 0.42 -7.46
CA TYR A 54 -0.18 1.50 -8.38
C TYR A 54 -1.57 1.97 -8.03
N HIS A 55 -1.74 3.26 -7.91
CA HIS A 55 -3.00 3.87 -7.55
C HIS A 55 -3.37 5.01 -8.49
N GLN A 56 -4.63 5.06 -8.90
CA GLN A 56 -5.18 6.18 -9.68
C GLN A 56 -6.68 6.33 -9.42
N GLY A 57 -7.04 7.34 -8.65
CA GLY A 57 -8.42 7.58 -8.27
C GLY A 57 -9.00 6.43 -7.42
N ASP A 58 -9.95 5.69 -7.95
CA ASP A 58 -10.52 4.51 -7.28
C ASP A 58 -9.88 3.18 -7.73
N ARG A 59 -8.92 3.23 -8.65
CA ARG A 59 -8.28 2.05 -9.21
C ARG A 59 -6.97 1.76 -8.48
N HIS A 60 -6.79 0.53 -8.09
CA HIS A 60 -5.59 0.05 -7.41
C HIS A 60 -5.08 -1.22 -8.08
N ARG A 61 -3.77 -1.36 -8.17
CA ARG A 61 -3.09 -2.58 -8.61
C ARG A 61 -1.97 -2.92 -7.64
N VAL A 62 -1.89 -4.18 -7.26
CA VAL A 62 -0.78 -4.74 -6.46
C VAL A 62 -0.13 -5.86 -7.26
N GLU A 63 1.19 -5.89 -7.29
CA GLU A 63 1.98 -7.00 -7.82
C GLU A 63 3.03 -7.45 -6.83
N THR A 64 3.16 -8.76 -6.72
CA THR A 64 4.26 -9.47 -6.05
C THR A 64 4.85 -10.50 -7.00
N PRO A 65 5.91 -11.22 -6.66
CA PRO A 65 6.39 -12.36 -7.47
C PRO A 65 5.32 -13.45 -7.70
N ARG A 66 4.33 -13.53 -6.80
CA ARG A 66 3.32 -14.61 -6.79
C ARG A 66 1.94 -14.15 -7.24
N ASP A 67 1.61 -12.89 -7.06
CA ASP A 67 0.25 -12.40 -7.17
C ASP A 67 0.17 -11.13 -8.01
N ARG A 68 -0.91 -10.98 -8.77
CA ARG A 68 -1.31 -9.71 -9.37
C ARG A 68 -2.78 -9.46 -9.06
N ILE A 69 -3.07 -8.30 -8.50
CA ILE A 69 -4.42 -7.90 -8.11
C ILE A 69 -4.75 -6.59 -8.78
N VAL A 70 -5.92 -6.48 -9.37
CA VAL A 70 -6.52 -5.20 -9.76
C VAL A 70 -7.82 -5.02 -8.97
N ALA A 71 -8.03 -3.84 -8.42
CA ALA A 71 -9.18 -3.53 -7.59
C ALA A 71 -9.78 -2.17 -7.92
N ASN A 72 -11.09 -2.07 -7.73
CA ASN A 72 -11.80 -0.81 -7.66
C ASN A 72 -12.21 -0.56 -6.19
N CYS A 73 -11.56 0.40 -5.56
CA CYS A 73 -11.73 0.69 -4.14
C CYS A 73 -13.08 1.34 -3.82
N ALA A 74 -13.76 1.95 -4.80
CA ALA A 74 -15.09 2.51 -4.62
C ALA A 74 -16.18 1.44 -4.66
N THR A 75 -16.08 0.45 -5.57
CA THR A 75 -17.08 -0.62 -5.71
C THR A 75 -16.79 -1.84 -4.83
N GLY A 76 -15.55 -1.99 -4.35
CA GLY A 76 -15.12 -3.18 -3.62
C GLY A 76 -14.96 -4.42 -4.50
N GLU A 77 -14.81 -4.23 -5.82
CA GLU A 77 -14.55 -5.31 -6.76
C GLU A 77 -13.04 -5.51 -6.93
N ALA A 78 -12.60 -6.76 -6.96
CA ALA A 78 -11.20 -7.09 -7.26
C ALA A 78 -11.08 -8.39 -8.02
N GLN A 79 -10.00 -8.48 -8.80
CA GLN A 79 -9.57 -9.69 -9.48
C GLN A 79 -8.12 -9.97 -9.13
N HIS A 80 -7.83 -11.24 -8.91
CA HIS A 80 -6.53 -11.76 -8.54
C HIS A 80 -6.07 -12.80 -9.56
N LEU A 81 -4.84 -12.72 -10.00
CA LEU A 81 -4.13 -13.74 -10.76
C LEU A 81 -3.04 -14.35 -9.86
N ASP A 82 -3.12 -15.65 -9.61
CA ASP A 82 -1.97 -16.43 -9.12
C ASP A 82 -0.97 -16.61 -10.27
N VAL A 83 0.20 -16.00 -10.15
CA VAL A 83 1.22 -15.98 -11.22
C VAL A 83 1.77 -17.38 -11.50
N ARG A 84 1.81 -18.25 -10.49
CA ARG A 84 2.35 -19.62 -10.58
C ARG A 84 1.40 -20.57 -11.31
N THR A 85 0.09 -20.47 -11.02
CA THR A 85 -0.91 -21.38 -11.59
C THR A 85 -1.60 -20.82 -12.84
N GLY A 86 -1.58 -19.48 -12.99
CA GLY A 86 -2.37 -18.77 -14.02
C GLY A 86 -3.87 -18.68 -13.67
N GLU A 87 -4.27 -19.09 -12.46
CA GLU A 87 -5.66 -19.05 -12.04
C GLU A 87 -6.10 -17.62 -11.73
N VAL A 88 -7.28 -17.26 -12.25
CA VAL A 88 -7.92 -15.97 -11.96
C VAL A 88 -9.09 -16.19 -11.03
N SER A 89 -9.14 -15.43 -9.95
CA SER A 89 -10.20 -15.45 -8.95
C SER A 89 -10.74 -14.07 -8.65
N THR A 90 -11.96 -14.01 -8.10
CA THR A 90 -12.61 -12.77 -7.65
C THR A 90 -13.09 -12.94 -6.22
N SER A 91 -12.89 -11.92 -5.38
CA SER A 91 -13.39 -11.94 -4.01
C SER A 91 -13.51 -10.52 -3.46
N PRO A 92 -14.59 -10.17 -2.75
CA PRO A 92 -14.69 -8.89 -2.04
C PRO A 92 -13.57 -8.68 -1.00
N SER A 93 -13.06 -9.75 -0.40
CA SER A 93 -11.95 -9.68 0.57
C SER A 93 -10.64 -9.24 -0.08
N LEU A 94 -10.43 -9.52 -1.37
CA LEU A 94 -9.25 -9.07 -2.13
C LEU A 94 -9.24 -7.55 -2.30
N ALA A 95 -10.38 -6.94 -2.61
CA ALA A 95 -10.48 -5.49 -2.70
C ALA A 95 -10.16 -4.84 -1.35
N ALA A 96 -10.68 -5.38 -0.26
CA ALA A 96 -10.39 -4.87 1.08
C ALA A 96 -8.91 -5.01 1.47
N ALA A 97 -8.21 -6.03 0.96
CA ALA A 97 -6.78 -6.22 1.18
C ALA A 97 -5.92 -5.30 0.30
N ALA A 98 -6.36 -5.03 -0.94
CA ALA A 98 -5.61 -4.22 -1.91
C ALA A 98 -5.82 -2.71 -1.74
N CYS A 99 -6.92 -2.28 -1.10
CA CYS A 99 -7.30 -0.87 -1.03
C CYS A 99 -6.89 -0.23 0.31
N GLY A 100 -5.61 -0.03 0.51
CA GLY A 100 -5.03 0.58 1.70
C GLY A 100 -5.02 -0.35 2.91
N VAL A 101 -5.03 0.20 4.13
CA VAL A 101 -5.10 -0.62 5.35
C VAL A 101 -6.46 -1.32 5.42
N ASN A 102 -6.43 -2.66 5.50
CA ASN A 102 -7.61 -3.52 5.40
C ASN A 102 -8.74 -3.13 6.38
N ALA A 103 -9.84 -2.62 5.82
CA ALA A 103 -11.01 -2.15 6.57
C ALA A 103 -11.81 -3.27 7.24
N ASN A 104 -11.71 -4.51 6.76
CA ASN A 104 -12.49 -5.65 7.27
C ASN A 104 -11.90 -6.23 8.55
N ARG A 105 -10.69 -5.80 8.94
CA ARG A 105 -10.09 -6.24 10.20
C ARG A 105 -10.70 -5.48 11.37
N LYS A 106 -11.14 -6.21 12.39
CA LYS A 106 -11.55 -5.61 13.65
C LYS A 106 -10.31 -5.15 14.40
N LEU A 107 -10.05 -3.85 14.38
CA LEU A 107 -8.96 -3.26 15.16
C LEU A 107 -9.36 -3.22 16.64
N VAL A 108 -8.50 -3.76 17.50
CA VAL A 108 -8.64 -3.73 18.97
C VAL A 108 -7.90 -2.56 19.60
N ALA A 109 -6.88 -2.04 18.90
CA ALA A 109 -6.17 -0.81 19.27
C ALA A 109 -5.70 -0.06 18.03
N LYS A 110 -5.55 1.25 18.15
CA LYS A 110 -5.01 2.13 17.12
C LYS A 110 -4.40 3.38 17.75
N GLU A 111 -3.26 3.81 17.23
CA GLU A 111 -2.48 4.91 17.75
C GLU A 111 -1.85 5.74 16.62
N PHE A 112 -1.85 7.05 16.78
CA PHE A 112 -1.08 7.97 15.95
C PHE A 112 0.27 8.21 16.61
N LEU A 113 1.33 7.65 16.01
CA LEU A 113 2.69 7.70 16.58
C LEU A 113 3.43 9.02 16.28
N GLY A 114 2.90 9.83 15.36
CA GLY A 114 3.47 11.12 15.04
C GLY A 114 3.58 11.39 13.53
N ARG A 115 4.19 12.54 13.23
CA ARG A 115 4.44 13.00 11.86
C ARG A 115 5.88 13.45 11.71
N GLU A 116 6.53 12.95 10.69
CA GLU A 116 7.86 13.34 10.25
C GLU A 116 7.75 14.19 8.98
N THR A 117 8.45 15.33 8.91
CA THR A 117 8.36 16.27 7.77
C THR A 117 9.57 16.22 6.84
N GLY A 118 10.64 15.54 7.21
CA GLY A 118 11.93 15.50 6.49
C GLY A 118 12.18 14.24 5.65
N GLY A 119 11.17 13.43 5.37
CA GLY A 119 11.33 12.19 4.60
C GLY A 119 11.74 12.41 3.14
N ARG A 120 12.46 11.46 2.55
CA ARG A 120 12.91 11.48 1.13
C ARG A 120 11.77 11.74 0.14
N TYR A 121 10.58 11.26 0.44
CA TYR A 121 9.42 11.33 -0.45
C TYR A 121 8.34 12.31 0.03
N GLY A 122 8.64 13.07 1.05
CA GLY A 122 7.73 14.06 1.65
C GLY A 122 7.37 13.74 3.09
N PRO A 123 6.42 14.49 3.66
CA PRO A 123 5.95 14.26 5.02
C PRO A 123 5.29 12.90 5.19
N VAL A 124 5.57 12.23 6.31
CA VAL A 124 5.08 10.89 6.65
C VAL A 124 4.29 10.96 7.96
N SER A 125 3.11 10.38 7.97
CA SER A 125 2.34 10.10 9.19
C SER A 125 2.56 8.64 9.59
N ARG A 126 3.04 8.40 10.81
CA ARG A 126 3.24 7.06 11.35
C ARG A 126 2.08 6.67 12.26
N ILE A 127 1.52 5.49 12.00
CA ILE A 127 0.42 4.93 12.80
C ILE A 127 0.73 3.50 13.22
N ALA A 128 0.17 3.10 14.38
CA ALA A 128 0.12 1.72 14.81
C ALA A 128 -1.32 1.25 14.91
N VAL A 129 -1.58 0.00 14.51
CA VAL A 129 -2.89 -0.65 14.65
C VAL A 129 -2.69 -2.09 15.09
N ALA A 130 -3.52 -2.54 16.01
CA ALA A 130 -3.54 -3.93 16.45
C ALA A 130 -4.88 -4.59 16.07
N ASP A 131 -4.80 -5.83 15.63
CA ASP A 131 -5.94 -6.73 15.49
C ASP A 131 -5.70 -7.99 16.33
N ASP A 132 -6.63 -8.95 16.24
CA ASP A 132 -6.50 -10.22 16.94
C ASP A 132 -5.35 -11.04 16.32
N GLY A 133 -4.18 -10.94 16.91
CA GLY A 133 -2.96 -11.68 16.55
C GLY A 133 -1.83 -10.89 15.91
N ASN A 134 -2.00 -9.61 15.56
CA ASN A 134 -0.90 -8.83 14.99
C ASN A 134 -0.89 -7.36 15.43
N LEU A 135 0.30 -6.85 15.68
CA LEU A 135 0.59 -5.42 15.77
C LEU A 135 1.24 -4.96 14.46
N ARG A 136 0.71 -3.90 13.86
CA ARG A 136 1.21 -3.34 12.60
C ARG A 136 1.54 -1.87 12.76
N THR A 137 2.65 -1.46 12.19
CA THR A 137 2.95 -0.03 12.00
C THR A 137 3.00 0.28 10.52
N TYR A 138 2.60 1.51 10.16
CA TYR A 138 2.62 2.00 8.79
C TYR A 138 3.18 3.40 8.73
N ASP A 139 4.00 3.67 7.74
CA ASP A 139 4.42 5.00 7.33
C ASP A 139 3.63 5.40 6.07
N VAL A 140 2.81 6.45 6.20
CA VAL A 140 1.86 6.88 5.18
C VAL A 140 2.18 8.30 4.74
N LEU A 141 2.34 8.50 3.43
CA LEU A 141 2.50 9.83 2.82
C LEU A 141 1.18 10.61 2.79
N ASP A 142 1.25 11.91 2.52
CA ASP A 142 0.08 12.79 2.46
C ASP A 142 -0.90 12.49 1.31
N ASP A 143 -0.48 11.72 0.34
CA ASP A 143 -1.32 11.22 -0.74
C ASP A 143 -1.92 9.82 -0.45
N GLY A 144 -1.67 9.26 0.73
CA GLY A 144 -2.19 7.97 1.16
C GLY A 144 -1.31 6.76 0.80
N ALA A 145 -0.19 6.96 0.10
CA ALA A 145 0.73 5.89 -0.22
C ALA A 145 1.42 5.35 1.04
N ILE A 146 1.39 4.03 1.21
CA ILE A 146 2.10 3.33 2.30
C ILE A 146 3.52 3.03 1.81
N ILE A 147 4.52 3.61 2.45
CA ILE A 147 5.93 3.49 2.04
C ILE A 147 6.75 2.60 2.96
N ALA A 148 6.26 2.28 4.14
CA ALA A 148 6.85 1.30 5.03
C ALA A 148 5.77 0.64 5.88
N ALA A 149 6.00 -0.62 6.22
CA ALA A 149 5.16 -1.38 7.12
C ALA A 149 5.99 -2.36 7.95
N THR A 150 5.60 -2.57 9.20
CA THR A 150 6.08 -3.69 10.01
C THR A 150 4.88 -4.47 10.56
N ILE A 151 5.03 -5.77 10.69
CA ILE A 151 4.04 -6.65 11.32
C ILE A 151 4.76 -7.51 12.35
N HIS A 152 4.30 -7.42 13.59
CA HIS A 152 4.74 -8.26 14.70
C HIS A 152 3.61 -9.17 15.18
N ASP A 153 3.95 -10.26 15.84
CA ASP A 153 2.98 -11.05 16.58
C ASP A 153 2.44 -10.24 17.76
N ALA A 154 1.13 -10.16 17.94
CA ALA A 154 0.54 -9.38 19.03
C ALA A 154 0.81 -9.98 20.42
N ASN A 155 1.18 -11.28 20.48
CA ASN A 155 1.52 -11.98 21.73
C ASN A 155 3.03 -12.00 21.98
N ASP A 156 3.83 -11.69 20.96
CA ASP A 156 5.28 -11.61 21.03
C ASP A 156 5.77 -10.52 20.06
N ASP A 157 5.89 -9.29 20.55
CA ASP A 157 6.31 -8.13 19.77
C ASP A 157 7.78 -8.21 19.30
N ALA A 158 8.58 -9.12 19.85
CA ALA A 158 9.92 -9.41 19.39
C ALA A 158 9.92 -10.26 18.11
N THR A 159 8.82 -10.99 17.81
CA THR A 159 8.69 -11.79 16.60
C THR A 159 8.18 -10.96 15.44
N GLU A 160 9.13 -10.37 14.67
CA GLU A 160 8.84 -9.63 13.44
C GLU A 160 8.46 -10.58 12.31
N ARG A 161 7.23 -10.45 11.80
CA ARG A 161 6.69 -11.28 10.72
C ARG A 161 6.86 -10.66 9.34
N LEU A 162 6.91 -9.34 9.27
CA LEU A 162 7.13 -8.61 8.03
C LEU A 162 7.75 -7.24 8.32
N THR A 163 8.78 -6.91 7.54
CA THR A 163 9.26 -5.53 7.38
C THR A 163 9.22 -5.16 5.90
N SER A 164 8.62 -4.04 5.59
CA SER A 164 8.54 -3.48 4.25
C SER A 164 9.19 -2.10 4.24
N ALA A 165 10.03 -1.84 3.24
CA ALA A 165 10.67 -0.53 3.03
C ALA A 165 10.58 -0.11 1.56
N VAL A 166 10.35 1.19 1.34
CA VAL A 166 10.25 1.75 0.00
C VAL A 166 11.59 1.70 -0.74
N LEU A 167 11.55 1.20 -1.98
CA LEU A 167 12.65 1.30 -2.95
C LEU A 167 12.46 2.52 -3.85
N THR A 168 11.28 2.64 -4.45
CA THR A 168 10.92 3.76 -5.31
C THR A 168 9.50 4.23 -5.04
N TYR A 169 9.29 5.53 -5.22
CA TYR A 169 7.99 6.16 -5.17
C TYR A 169 7.91 7.26 -6.23
N SER A 170 6.78 7.36 -6.94
CA SER A 170 6.56 8.38 -7.96
C SER A 170 5.07 8.67 -8.15
N HIS A 171 4.75 9.82 -8.73
CA HIS A 171 3.39 10.19 -9.17
C HIS A 171 3.10 9.79 -10.63
N SER A 172 3.99 9.03 -11.27
CA SER A 172 3.84 8.56 -12.64
C SER A 172 3.54 7.07 -12.69
N LEU A 173 2.60 6.68 -13.52
CA LEU A 173 2.31 5.28 -13.80
C LEU A 173 3.13 4.79 -14.99
N PRO A 174 3.53 3.50 -15.04
CA PRO A 174 4.35 2.97 -16.12
C PRO A 174 3.62 2.94 -17.47
N GLU A 175 2.31 2.74 -17.48
CA GLU A 175 1.48 2.63 -18.67
C GLU A 175 0.05 3.13 -18.42
N ALA A 176 -0.71 3.42 -19.52
CA ALA A 176 -2.06 3.98 -19.41
C ALA A 176 -3.11 2.98 -18.91
N ASP A 177 -3.01 1.69 -19.28
CA ASP A 177 -4.01 0.65 -18.95
C ASP A 177 -3.40 -0.49 -18.13
N ILE A 178 -3.11 -0.21 -16.88
CA ILE A 178 -2.60 -1.22 -15.94
C ILE A 178 -3.67 -1.75 -14.97
N PHE A 179 -4.87 -1.19 -15.01
CA PHE A 179 -5.95 -1.51 -14.06
C PHE A 179 -7.06 -2.37 -14.67
N SER A 180 -6.91 -2.80 -15.93
CA SER A 180 -7.88 -3.72 -16.54
C SER A 180 -7.58 -5.17 -16.17
N THR A 181 -8.61 -6.00 -16.17
CA THR A 181 -8.48 -7.46 -16.03
C THR A 181 -7.49 -8.05 -17.04
N ALA A 182 -7.54 -7.59 -18.29
CA ALA A 182 -6.64 -8.05 -19.35
C ALA A 182 -5.17 -7.77 -19.02
N SER A 183 -4.88 -6.69 -18.26
CA SER A 183 -3.53 -6.33 -17.85
C SER A 183 -2.93 -7.27 -16.82
N LEU A 184 -3.73 -8.11 -16.15
CA LEU A 184 -3.24 -9.10 -15.18
C LEU A 184 -2.31 -10.14 -15.81
N SER A 185 -2.48 -10.44 -17.11
CA SER A 185 -1.63 -11.42 -17.81
C SER A 185 -0.16 -11.01 -17.91
N ARG A 186 0.17 -9.71 -17.75
CA ARG A 186 1.53 -9.18 -17.83
C ARG A 186 1.92 -8.41 -16.57
N SER A 187 3.20 -8.46 -16.22
CA SER A 187 3.76 -7.61 -15.18
C SER A 187 4.10 -6.24 -15.76
N VAL A 188 3.85 -5.19 -14.97
CA VAL A 188 4.20 -3.80 -15.31
C VAL A 188 5.29 -3.25 -14.37
N VAL A 189 5.87 -4.13 -13.55
CA VAL A 189 6.87 -3.77 -12.54
C VAL A 189 8.22 -3.48 -13.19
N PRO A 190 8.85 -2.32 -12.92
CA PRO A 190 10.19 -1.99 -13.39
C PRO A 190 11.26 -2.96 -12.90
N ASP A 191 12.30 -3.21 -13.71
CA ASP A 191 13.38 -4.12 -13.35
C ASP A 191 14.11 -3.70 -12.05
N GLY A 192 14.27 -2.41 -11.81
CA GLY A 192 14.87 -1.90 -10.58
C GLY A 192 14.11 -2.30 -9.31
N CYS A 193 12.78 -2.41 -9.39
CA CYS A 193 11.95 -2.93 -8.30
C CYS A 193 12.24 -4.42 -8.04
N ARG A 194 12.33 -5.21 -9.10
CA ARG A 194 12.52 -6.66 -8.99
C ARG A 194 13.91 -7.06 -8.48
N SER A 195 14.91 -6.23 -8.75
CA SER A 195 16.29 -6.51 -8.33
C SER A 195 16.60 -6.10 -6.89
N GLY A 196 15.68 -5.42 -6.20
CA GLY A 196 15.92 -4.89 -4.85
C GLY A 196 16.91 -3.71 -4.83
N HIS A 197 17.29 -3.18 -5.98
CA HIS A 197 18.17 -2.02 -6.12
C HIS A 197 17.29 -0.79 -6.39
N GLY A 198 17.04 -0.02 -5.37
CA GLY A 198 16.49 1.33 -5.51
C GLY A 198 17.53 2.21 -6.20
N GLY A 199 17.15 2.84 -7.32
CA GLY A 199 17.94 3.85 -8.00
C GLY A 199 18.12 5.14 -7.19
#